data_461da6280d7cf18f84b2f2433d5795b6
#
_entry.id   461da6280d7cf18f84b2f2433d5795b6
#
_cell.length_a   1.000
_cell.length_b   1.000
_cell.length_c   1.000
_cell.angle_alpha   90.00
_cell.angle_beta   90.00
_cell.angle_gamma   90.00
#
_symmetry.space_group_name_H-M   'P 1'
#
loop_
_entity.id
_entity.type
_entity.pdbx_description
1 polymer ?
#
loop_
_entity_poly.entity_id
_entity_poly.type
_entity_poly.pdbx_seq_one_letter_code
_entity_poly.pdbx_strand_id
1 'polypeptide(L)'
;MLSAVNTVVDIHTRVSDLYSSPYSQIGEQLRLTIEIVKERQESELINSKEYGMLASARPEQRIKARAGAPTPDDLDELLTKVWKEPGFFLANPAAIAAFGRECTRRGVPPPTTSLFGSQFVTWRGIPLIPTDKIGNENGKTSILLVRTGERRQGVVGLYQPNLPGQQSMGLSVRFMGINHKAIASYLVSLYCSLAVLTDDALAVLDDVDTGKYHEYK
;
A
#
# COMPACT_ATOMS: atom_id res chain seq x y z
N MET A 1 1.71 11.18 15.42
CA MET A 1 3.10 10.85 15.75
C MET A 1 3.73 10.25 14.49
N LEU A 2 4.98 10.59 14.14
CA LEU A 2 5.65 9.96 13.00
C LEU A 2 6.25 8.63 13.44
N SER A 3 6.02 7.57 12.69
CA SER A 3 6.70 6.29 12.88
C SER A 3 8.03 6.28 12.15
N ALA A 4 9.01 5.56 12.67
CA ALA A 4 10.33 5.41 12.07
C ALA A 4 10.60 3.95 11.73
N VAL A 5 10.79 3.68 10.46
CA VAL A 5 11.31 2.39 9.98
C VAL A 5 12.80 2.54 9.77
N ASN A 6 13.61 1.89 10.62
CA ASN A 6 15.05 1.95 10.55
C ASN A 6 15.62 0.56 10.21
N THR A 7 16.58 0.52 9.29
CA THR A 7 17.30 -0.69 8.95
C THR A 7 18.79 -0.37 8.81
N VAL A 8 19.63 -1.16 9.45
CA VAL A 8 21.09 -1.08 9.28
C VAL A 8 21.50 -2.11 8.24
N VAL A 9 22.23 -1.67 7.24
CA VAL A 9 22.82 -2.52 6.20
C VAL A 9 24.31 -2.57 6.37
N ASP A 10 24.84 -3.75 6.58
CA ASP A 10 26.28 -4.01 6.63
C ASP A 10 26.72 -4.61 5.30
N ILE A 11 27.53 -3.85 4.58
CA ILE A 11 28.05 -4.25 3.27
C ILE A 11 29.51 -4.69 3.43
N HIS A 12 29.74 -5.98 3.18
CA HIS A 12 31.08 -6.54 3.12
C HIS A 12 31.72 -6.16 1.79
N THR A 13 32.60 -5.17 1.80
CA THR A 13 33.31 -4.73 0.59
C THR A 13 34.82 -4.84 0.77
N ARG A 14 35.51 -5.27 -0.27
CA ARG A 14 36.97 -5.13 -0.34
C ARG A 14 37.29 -3.71 -0.78
N VAL A 15 38.35 -3.12 -0.18
CA VAL A 15 38.75 -1.76 -0.55
C VAL A 15 39.09 -1.66 -2.05
N SER A 16 39.65 -2.74 -2.64
CA SER A 16 39.90 -2.81 -4.09
C SER A 16 38.63 -2.70 -4.94
N ASP A 17 37.52 -3.21 -4.45
CA ASP A 17 36.24 -3.24 -5.19
C ASP A 17 35.53 -1.88 -5.18
N LEU A 18 35.87 -1.01 -4.22
CA LEU A 18 35.39 0.37 -4.17
C LEU A 18 35.90 1.23 -5.35
N TYR A 19 37.09 0.89 -5.91
CA TYR A 19 37.77 1.70 -6.90
C TYR A 19 37.91 1.06 -8.28
N SER A 20 37.64 -0.23 -8.43
CA SER A 20 37.93 -0.97 -9.64
C SER A 20 36.75 -1.66 -10.34
N SER A 21 35.57 -1.63 -9.75
CA SER A 21 34.39 -2.31 -10.33
C SER A 21 33.57 -1.37 -11.23
N PRO A 22 33.21 -1.78 -12.45
CA PRO A 22 32.25 -1.05 -13.28
C PRO A 22 30.83 -1.05 -12.68
N TYR A 23 30.57 -1.90 -11.68
CA TYR A 23 29.31 -1.99 -10.97
C TYR A 23 29.50 -1.68 -9.48
N SER A 24 28.78 -0.66 -8.99
CA SER A 24 28.77 -0.32 -7.56
C SER A 24 27.96 -1.35 -6.77
N GLN A 25 28.63 -2.34 -6.20
CA GLN A 25 27.99 -3.32 -5.31
C GLN A 25 27.29 -2.66 -4.13
N ILE A 26 27.88 -1.59 -3.57
CA ILE A 26 27.30 -0.78 -2.51
C ILE A 26 25.99 -0.15 -2.99
N GLY A 27 26.00 0.45 -4.18
CA GLY A 27 24.80 1.07 -4.77
C GLY A 27 23.65 0.07 -4.94
N GLU A 28 23.92 -1.13 -5.44
CA GLU A 28 22.92 -2.17 -5.61
C GLU A 28 22.37 -2.69 -4.28
N GLN A 29 23.22 -2.93 -3.29
CA GLN A 29 22.80 -3.35 -1.96
C GLN A 29 21.92 -2.28 -1.28
N LEU A 30 22.29 -1.00 -1.39
CA LEU A 30 21.49 0.10 -0.88
C LEU A 30 20.15 0.22 -1.62
N ARG A 31 20.14 0.07 -2.95
CA ARG A 31 18.92 0.09 -3.75
C ARG A 31 17.93 -0.98 -3.29
N LEU A 32 18.38 -2.23 -3.17
CA LEU A 32 17.56 -3.35 -2.70
C LEU A 32 17.04 -3.11 -1.28
N THR A 33 17.86 -2.55 -0.40
CA THR A 33 17.44 -2.23 0.96
C THR A 33 16.39 -1.12 1.00
N ILE A 34 16.54 -0.09 0.16
CA ILE A 34 15.55 0.97 0.03
C ILE A 34 14.21 0.40 -0.46
N GLU A 35 14.23 -0.55 -1.39
CA GLU A 35 13.02 -1.24 -1.85
C GLU A 35 12.34 -1.99 -0.69
N ILE A 36 13.10 -2.77 0.09
CA ILE A 36 12.56 -3.48 1.27
C ILE A 36 11.98 -2.50 2.30
N VAL A 37 12.63 -1.37 2.54
CA VAL A 37 12.13 -0.34 3.46
C VAL A 37 10.84 0.29 2.95
N LYS A 38 10.71 0.53 1.64
CA LYS A 38 9.48 1.02 1.01
C LYS A 38 8.35 0.00 1.07
N GLU A 39 8.62 -1.25 0.81
CA GLU A 39 7.67 -2.36 0.96
C GLU A 39 7.12 -2.42 2.40
N ARG A 40 8.00 -2.27 3.39
CA ARG A 40 7.60 -2.20 4.79
C ARG A 40 6.78 -0.95 5.09
N GLN A 41 7.12 0.20 4.49
CA GLN A 41 6.32 1.43 4.60
C GLN A 41 4.89 1.20 4.12
N GLU A 42 4.71 0.60 2.94
CA GLU A 42 3.38 0.30 2.39
C GLU A 42 2.58 -0.58 3.35
N SER A 43 3.22 -1.62 3.89
CA SER A 43 2.59 -2.49 4.88
C SER A 43 2.18 -1.74 6.15
N GLU A 44 3.04 -0.86 6.67
CA GLU A 44 2.75 -0.07 7.87
C GLU A 44 1.62 0.95 7.64
N LEU A 45 1.60 1.62 6.48
CA LEU A 45 0.53 2.57 6.13
C LEU A 45 -0.85 1.90 6.03
N ILE A 46 -0.90 0.61 5.68
CA ILE A 46 -2.14 -0.14 5.57
C ILE A 46 -2.51 -0.80 6.91
N ASN A 47 -1.55 -1.49 7.57
CA ASN A 47 -1.81 -2.44 8.64
C ASN A 47 -1.41 -1.97 10.04
N SER A 48 -0.69 -0.85 10.20
CA SER A 48 -0.28 -0.37 11.53
C SER A 48 -1.49 -0.22 12.44
N LYS A 49 -1.39 -0.74 13.67
CA LYS A 49 -2.46 -0.63 14.68
C LYS A 49 -2.65 0.79 15.19
N GLU A 50 -1.64 1.65 15.05
CA GLU A 50 -1.66 3.02 15.57
C GLU A 50 -2.17 4.02 14.54
N TYR A 51 -1.77 3.87 13.27
CA TYR A 51 -2.05 4.86 12.22
C TYR A 51 -2.39 4.25 10.86
N GLY A 52 -2.39 2.92 10.71
CA GLY A 52 -2.71 2.27 9.45
C GLY A 52 -4.14 2.51 9.00
N MET A 53 -4.37 2.49 7.69
CA MET A 53 -5.69 2.73 7.12
C MET A 53 -6.75 1.77 7.67
N LEU A 54 -6.43 0.48 7.81
CA LEU A 54 -7.38 -0.50 8.35
C LEU A 54 -7.77 -0.22 9.80
N ALA A 55 -6.83 0.27 10.63
CA ALA A 55 -7.10 0.61 12.02
C ALA A 55 -7.79 1.96 12.18
N SER A 56 -7.55 2.90 11.25
CA SER A 56 -8.11 4.26 11.29
C SER A 56 -9.56 4.35 10.81
N ALA A 57 -10.07 3.32 10.12
CA ALA A 57 -11.45 3.30 9.66
C ALA A 57 -12.41 3.11 10.84
N ARG A 58 -13.33 4.07 11.04
CA ARG A 58 -14.33 4.00 12.11
C ARG A 58 -15.33 2.87 11.89
N PRO A 59 -15.98 2.35 12.95
CA PRO A 59 -17.00 1.30 12.83
C PRO A 59 -18.14 1.65 11.86
N GLU A 60 -18.57 2.93 11.83
CA GLU A 60 -19.62 3.43 10.95
C GLU A 60 -19.23 3.45 9.46
N GLN A 61 -17.94 3.43 9.19
CA GLN A 61 -17.34 3.38 7.85
C GLN A 61 -16.98 1.95 7.42
N ARG A 62 -17.30 0.96 8.23
CA ARG A 62 -17.05 -0.45 7.94
C ARG A 62 -18.36 -1.13 7.57
N ILE A 63 -18.34 -1.86 6.48
CA ILE A 63 -19.45 -2.71 6.03
C ILE A 63 -18.96 -4.13 5.81
N LYS A 64 -19.84 -5.11 5.84
CA LYS A 64 -19.50 -6.50 5.57
C LYS A 64 -20.02 -6.94 4.22
N ALA A 65 -19.27 -7.78 3.52
CA ALA A 65 -19.70 -8.37 2.27
C ALA A 65 -20.99 -9.20 2.47
N ARG A 66 -22.08 -8.82 1.76
CA ARG A 66 -23.42 -9.43 1.93
C ARG A 66 -23.49 -10.89 1.50
N ALA A 67 -22.81 -11.20 0.39
CA ALA A 67 -22.84 -12.54 -0.21
C ALA A 67 -21.54 -13.33 0.01
N GLY A 68 -20.61 -12.77 0.80
CA GLY A 68 -19.26 -13.24 0.99
C GLY A 68 -18.32 -12.74 -0.13
N ALA A 69 -18.52 -13.13 -1.39
CA ALA A 69 -17.78 -12.53 -2.50
C ALA A 69 -18.17 -11.04 -2.68
N PRO A 70 -17.23 -10.15 -3.09
CA PRO A 70 -17.50 -8.73 -3.22
C PRO A 70 -18.42 -8.47 -4.41
N THR A 71 -19.55 -7.83 -4.16
CA THR A 71 -20.57 -7.56 -5.17
C THR A 71 -20.55 -6.11 -5.65
N PRO A 72 -21.12 -5.79 -6.83
CA PRO A 72 -21.38 -4.42 -7.25
C PRO A 72 -22.10 -3.58 -6.20
N ASP A 73 -23.11 -4.15 -5.52
CA ASP A 73 -23.87 -3.47 -4.48
C ASP A 73 -23.03 -3.11 -3.25
N ASP A 74 -22.06 -3.99 -2.90
CA ASP A 74 -21.13 -3.72 -1.78
C ASP A 74 -20.19 -2.56 -2.12
N LEU A 75 -19.69 -2.48 -3.36
CA LEU A 75 -18.87 -1.37 -3.80
C LEU A 75 -19.67 -0.07 -3.95
N ASP A 76 -20.92 -0.15 -4.42
CA ASP A 76 -21.84 1.00 -4.46
C ASP A 76 -22.11 1.51 -3.04
N GLU A 77 -22.27 0.64 -2.05
CA GLU A 77 -22.43 1.05 -0.65
C GLU A 77 -21.17 1.73 -0.09
N LEU A 78 -19.97 1.22 -0.41
CA LEU A 78 -18.72 1.94 -0.05
C LEU A 78 -18.69 3.35 -0.63
N LEU A 79 -19.15 3.54 -1.87
CA LEU A 79 -19.24 4.86 -2.51
C LEU A 79 -20.20 5.80 -1.77
N THR A 80 -21.23 5.30 -1.12
CA THR A 80 -22.11 6.15 -0.27
C THR A 80 -21.41 6.59 1.01
N LYS A 81 -20.48 5.79 1.54
CA LYS A 81 -19.68 6.15 2.72
C LYS A 81 -18.63 7.20 2.42
N VAL A 82 -17.95 7.08 1.28
CA VAL A 82 -16.92 8.04 0.81
C VAL A 82 -17.45 8.77 -0.42
N TRP A 83 -18.51 9.57 -0.24
CA TRP A 83 -19.25 10.18 -1.33
C TRP A 83 -18.58 11.41 -1.97
N LYS A 84 -17.73 12.12 -1.19
CA LYS A 84 -17.01 13.29 -1.70
C LYS A 84 -15.75 12.84 -2.44
N GLU A 85 -15.75 12.91 -3.76
CA GLU A 85 -14.56 12.71 -4.59
C GLU A 85 -13.68 11.50 -4.18
N PRO A 86 -14.24 10.27 -4.14
CA PRO A 86 -13.46 9.08 -3.85
C PRO A 86 -12.31 8.94 -4.85
N GLY A 87 -11.11 8.58 -4.36
CA GLY A 87 -9.92 8.49 -5.20
C GLY A 87 -9.73 7.14 -5.85
N PHE A 88 -9.71 6.08 -5.04
CA PHE A 88 -9.49 4.71 -5.52
C PHE A 88 -9.95 3.66 -4.50
N PHE A 89 -10.26 2.48 -5.00
CA PHE A 89 -10.34 1.28 -4.18
C PHE A 89 -8.94 0.65 -4.07
N LEU A 90 -8.59 0.19 -2.87
CA LEU A 90 -7.37 -0.55 -2.61
C LEU A 90 -7.75 -1.96 -2.16
N ALA A 91 -7.27 -2.98 -2.84
CA ALA A 91 -7.70 -4.35 -2.61
C ALA A 91 -6.61 -5.39 -2.90
N ASN A 92 -6.72 -6.54 -2.23
CA ASN A 92 -5.90 -7.70 -2.59
C ASN A 92 -6.23 -8.16 -4.02
N PRO A 93 -5.26 -8.55 -4.86
CA PRO A 93 -5.49 -9.04 -6.21
C PRO A 93 -6.55 -10.14 -6.30
N ALA A 94 -6.61 -11.03 -5.30
CA ALA A 94 -7.62 -12.09 -5.25
C ALA A 94 -9.05 -11.53 -5.07
N ALA A 95 -9.20 -10.41 -4.31
CA ALA A 95 -10.49 -9.74 -4.15
C ALA A 95 -10.94 -9.06 -5.46
N ILE A 96 -10.01 -8.44 -6.19
CA ILE A 96 -10.29 -7.83 -7.50
C ILE A 96 -10.77 -8.92 -8.49
N ALA A 97 -10.09 -10.07 -8.52
CA ALA A 97 -10.52 -11.20 -9.33
C ALA A 97 -11.90 -11.75 -8.92
N ALA A 98 -12.18 -11.84 -7.60
CA ALA A 98 -13.48 -12.24 -7.09
C ALA A 98 -14.59 -11.26 -7.50
N PHE A 99 -14.33 -9.95 -7.42
CA PHE A 99 -15.24 -8.92 -7.90
C PHE A 99 -15.53 -9.05 -9.40
N GLY A 100 -14.47 -9.26 -10.21
CA GLY A 100 -14.64 -9.50 -11.64
C GLY A 100 -15.52 -10.71 -11.96
N ARG A 101 -15.36 -11.82 -11.22
CA ARG A 101 -16.23 -13.02 -11.35
C ARG A 101 -17.69 -12.72 -11.02
N GLU A 102 -17.94 -11.98 -9.92
CA GLU A 102 -19.31 -11.58 -9.54
C GLU A 102 -19.95 -10.66 -10.58
N CYS A 103 -19.21 -9.70 -11.11
CA CYS A 103 -19.66 -8.83 -12.19
C CYS A 103 -20.01 -9.63 -13.45
N THR A 104 -19.13 -10.56 -13.86
CA THR A 104 -19.36 -11.43 -15.04
C THR A 104 -20.61 -12.29 -14.84
N ARG A 105 -20.77 -12.90 -13.66
CA ARG A 105 -21.97 -13.70 -13.33
C ARG A 105 -23.27 -12.92 -13.47
N ARG A 106 -23.23 -11.64 -13.12
CA ARG A 106 -24.39 -10.73 -13.17
C ARG A 106 -24.60 -10.07 -14.55
N GLY A 107 -23.71 -10.35 -15.51
CA GLY A 107 -23.77 -9.76 -16.85
C GLY A 107 -23.39 -8.27 -16.89
N VAL A 108 -22.67 -7.77 -15.89
CA VAL A 108 -22.22 -6.38 -15.77
C VAL A 108 -20.68 -6.35 -15.68
N PRO A 109 -19.96 -6.62 -16.78
CA PRO A 109 -18.50 -6.60 -16.75
C PRO A 109 -18.00 -5.21 -16.35
N PRO A 110 -17.05 -5.12 -15.39
CA PRO A 110 -16.55 -3.83 -14.95
C PRO A 110 -15.68 -3.22 -16.06
N PRO A 111 -15.79 -1.90 -16.30
CA PRO A 111 -14.92 -1.21 -17.24
C PRO A 111 -13.48 -1.17 -16.73
N THR A 112 -12.56 -0.89 -17.64
CA THR A 112 -11.14 -0.69 -17.33
C THR A 112 -10.70 0.72 -17.68
N THR A 113 -9.66 1.22 -16.97
CA THR A 113 -9.00 2.47 -17.28
C THR A 113 -7.49 2.29 -17.31
N SER A 114 -6.80 3.11 -18.10
CA SER A 114 -5.34 3.14 -18.14
C SER A 114 -4.82 4.19 -17.17
N LEU A 115 -4.05 3.75 -16.18
CA LEU A 115 -3.35 4.62 -15.23
C LEU A 115 -1.90 4.18 -15.14
N PHE A 116 -0.98 5.13 -15.16
CA PHE A 116 0.47 4.88 -15.04
C PHE A 116 1.00 3.83 -16.05
N GLY A 117 0.39 3.74 -17.24
CA GLY A 117 0.76 2.77 -18.28
C GLY A 117 0.22 1.36 -18.08
N SER A 118 -0.57 1.10 -17.06
CA SER A 118 -1.20 -0.18 -16.77
C SER A 118 -2.72 -0.09 -16.82
N GLN A 119 -3.38 -1.22 -17.13
CA GLN A 119 -4.84 -1.30 -17.14
C GLN A 119 -5.36 -1.72 -15.76
N PHE A 120 -6.31 -0.94 -15.23
CA PHE A 120 -6.98 -1.21 -13.97
C PHE A 120 -8.47 -1.42 -14.17
N VAL A 121 -9.03 -2.37 -13.45
CA VAL A 121 -10.48 -2.52 -13.33
C VAL A 121 -11.03 -1.29 -12.61
N THR A 122 -12.18 -0.78 -13.06
CA THR A 122 -12.86 0.35 -12.40
C THR A 122 -14.28 -0.02 -12.02
N TRP A 123 -14.76 0.62 -10.96
CA TRP A 123 -16.18 0.60 -10.62
C TRP A 123 -16.70 2.04 -10.49
N ARG A 124 -17.77 2.37 -11.22
CA ARG A 124 -18.31 3.75 -11.30
C ARG A 124 -17.24 4.81 -11.62
N GLY A 125 -16.23 4.45 -12.42
CA GLY A 125 -15.13 5.34 -12.78
C GLY A 125 -14.00 5.41 -11.76
N ILE A 126 -14.12 4.73 -10.61
CA ILE A 126 -13.08 4.69 -9.57
C ILE A 126 -12.23 3.44 -9.76
N PRO A 127 -10.90 3.56 -9.87
CA PRO A 127 -10.02 2.42 -10.12
C PRO A 127 -9.88 1.52 -8.88
N LEU A 128 -9.78 0.20 -9.12
CA LEU A 128 -9.38 -0.80 -8.14
C LEU A 128 -7.88 -1.03 -8.26
N ILE A 129 -7.13 -0.54 -7.28
CA ILE A 129 -5.67 -0.65 -7.25
C ILE A 129 -5.28 -1.89 -6.45
N PRO A 130 -4.50 -2.81 -7.05
CA PRO A 130 -4.06 -4.01 -6.37
C PRO A 130 -2.95 -3.70 -5.35
N THR A 131 -3.01 -4.36 -4.20
CA THR A 131 -1.93 -4.41 -3.20
C THR A 131 -1.87 -5.78 -2.54
N ASP A 132 -0.66 -6.27 -2.32
CA ASP A 132 -0.40 -7.51 -1.57
C ASP A 132 -0.36 -7.27 -0.05
N LYS A 133 -0.35 -5.99 0.39
CA LYS A 133 -0.26 -5.62 1.82
C LYS A 133 -1.57 -5.80 2.58
N ILE A 134 -2.71 -5.86 1.89
CA ILE A 134 -3.96 -6.29 2.50
C ILE A 134 -3.96 -7.82 2.56
N GLY A 135 -3.91 -8.37 3.78
CA GLY A 135 -3.86 -9.81 4.00
C GLY A 135 -5.05 -10.55 3.37
N ASN A 136 -4.80 -11.78 2.92
CA ASN A 136 -5.84 -12.72 2.51
C ASN A 136 -5.69 -13.97 3.37
N GLU A 137 -6.35 -13.98 4.53
CA GLU A 137 -6.26 -15.06 5.49
C GLU A 137 -7.46 -15.99 5.35
N ASN A 138 -7.19 -17.28 5.12
CA ASN A 138 -8.23 -18.30 4.90
C ASN A 138 -9.25 -17.93 3.80
N GLY A 139 -8.79 -17.26 2.75
CA GLY A 139 -9.65 -16.82 1.65
C GLY A 139 -10.49 -15.59 1.96
N LYS A 140 -10.24 -14.93 3.10
CA LYS A 140 -10.92 -13.69 3.49
C LYS A 140 -9.97 -12.50 3.49
N THR A 141 -10.46 -11.38 3.00
CA THR A 141 -9.70 -10.13 2.88
C THR A 141 -10.63 -8.92 3.06
N SER A 142 -10.09 -7.71 2.89
CA SER A 142 -10.86 -6.47 2.92
C SER A 142 -10.61 -5.65 1.65
N ILE A 143 -11.55 -4.78 1.31
CA ILE A 143 -11.41 -3.76 0.26
C ILE A 143 -11.57 -2.39 0.93
N LEU A 144 -10.65 -1.47 0.67
CA LEU A 144 -10.72 -0.11 1.15
C LEU A 144 -11.15 0.82 0.03
N LEU A 145 -11.96 1.83 0.35
CA LEU A 145 -12.22 2.97 -0.51
C LEU A 145 -11.62 4.21 0.15
N VAL A 146 -10.75 4.91 -0.58
CA VAL A 146 -9.92 5.99 -0.05
C VAL A 146 -10.14 7.28 -0.83
N ARG A 147 -10.41 8.37 -0.12
CA ARG A 147 -10.29 9.73 -0.61
C ARG A 147 -8.92 10.27 -0.18
N THR A 148 -8.16 10.86 -1.09
CA THR A 148 -6.81 11.35 -0.80
C THR A 148 -6.69 12.86 -0.99
N GLY A 149 -5.73 13.44 -0.27
CA GLY A 149 -5.33 14.82 -0.42
C GLY A 149 -5.90 15.75 0.65
N GLU A 150 -5.09 16.71 1.05
CA GLU A 150 -5.42 17.68 2.10
C GLU A 150 -6.62 18.56 1.72
N ARG A 151 -6.63 19.09 0.48
CA ARG A 151 -7.71 19.96 -0.01
C ARG A 151 -9.07 19.26 -0.02
N ARG A 152 -9.07 17.95 -0.20
CA ARG A 152 -10.29 17.11 -0.19
C ARG A 152 -10.60 16.56 1.19
N GLN A 153 -9.85 16.98 2.21
CA GLN A 153 -9.98 16.46 3.58
C GLN A 153 -9.89 14.93 3.62
N GLY A 154 -9.02 14.38 2.80
CA GLY A 154 -8.84 12.95 2.61
C GLY A 154 -7.78 12.35 3.51
N VAL A 155 -7.28 11.21 3.11
CA VAL A 155 -6.12 10.57 3.70
C VAL A 155 -4.85 11.25 3.19
N VAL A 156 -3.93 11.58 4.09
CA VAL A 156 -2.66 12.24 3.78
C VAL A 156 -1.48 11.47 4.38
N GLY A 157 -0.40 11.35 3.61
CA GLY A 157 0.87 10.83 4.11
C GLY A 157 1.67 11.95 4.79
N LEU A 158 2.26 11.64 5.94
CA LEU A 158 3.11 12.54 6.71
C LEU A 158 4.56 12.04 6.65
N TYR A 159 5.49 12.94 6.36
CA TYR A 159 6.91 12.64 6.24
C TYR A 159 7.75 13.65 7.01
N GLN A 160 8.91 13.21 7.51
CA GLN A 160 9.90 14.10 8.10
C GLN A 160 10.72 14.76 6.98
N PRO A 161 10.69 16.09 6.83
CA PRO A 161 11.55 16.78 5.89
C PRO A 161 12.97 17.02 6.46
N ASN A 162 13.91 17.38 5.57
CA ASN A 162 15.26 17.84 5.93
C ASN A 162 16.08 16.84 6.75
N LEU A 163 15.99 15.55 6.40
CA LEU A 163 16.80 14.51 7.03
C LEU A 163 18.26 14.57 6.53
N PRO A 164 19.27 14.37 7.40
CA PRO A 164 20.65 14.19 6.96
C PRO A 164 20.77 12.99 6.02
N GLY A 165 21.39 13.17 4.84
CA GLY A 165 21.51 12.11 3.82
C GLY A 165 20.17 11.76 3.14
N GLN A 166 19.24 12.73 3.06
CA GLN A 166 17.94 12.53 2.44
C GLN A 166 18.06 12.17 0.97
N GLN A 167 17.43 11.07 0.56
CA GLN A 167 17.35 10.57 -0.82
C GLN A 167 15.98 10.89 -1.45
N SER A 168 14.91 10.83 -0.66
CA SER A 168 13.55 11.20 -1.03
C SER A 168 12.77 11.64 0.20
N MET A 169 11.49 12.04 0.04
CA MET A 169 10.68 12.46 1.18
C MET A 169 10.65 11.40 2.29
N GLY A 170 11.12 11.79 3.47
CA GLY A 170 11.16 10.92 4.65
C GLY A 170 12.23 9.83 4.63
N LEU A 171 12.91 9.58 3.51
CA LEU A 171 13.94 8.55 3.37
C LEU A 171 15.34 9.16 3.49
N SER A 172 16.15 8.62 4.36
CA SER A 172 17.53 9.00 4.62
C SER A 172 18.45 7.79 4.54
N VAL A 173 19.61 7.96 3.91
CA VAL A 173 20.70 6.97 3.87
C VAL A 173 21.95 7.65 4.42
N ARG A 174 22.47 7.12 5.53
CA ARG A 174 23.67 7.66 6.19
C ARG A 174 24.76 6.62 6.29
N PHE A 175 25.95 7.00 5.87
CA PHE A 175 27.14 6.21 6.12
C PHE A 175 27.51 6.29 7.60
N MET A 176 27.68 5.13 8.25
CA MET A 176 27.96 5.01 9.69
C MET A 176 29.42 4.75 9.99
N GLY A 177 30.21 4.36 9.00
CA GLY A 177 31.63 4.07 9.14
C GLY A 177 32.03 2.72 8.57
N ILE A 178 33.34 2.46 8.65
CA ILE A 178 33.93 1.17 8.29
C ILE A 178 34.55 0.59 9.55
N ASN A 179 34.23 -0.65 9.88
CA ASN A 179 34.80 -1.32 11.03
C ASN A 179 36.18 -1.96 10.71
N HIS A 180 36.84 -2.51 11.73
CA HIS A 180 38.14 -3.15 11.63
C HIS A 180 38.17 -4.42 10.73
N LYS A 181 37.00 -4.93 10.31
CA LYS A 181 36.85 -6.04 9.36
C LYS A 181 36.60 -5.56 7.93
N ALA A 182 36.82 -4.28 7.65
CA ALA A 182 36.53 -3.63 6.36
C ALA A 182 35.03 -3.74 5.94
N ILE A 183 34.13 -3.76 6.92
CA ILE A 183 32.68 -3.74 6.68
C ILE A 183 32.21 -2.29 6.74
N ALA A 184 31.58 -1.82 5.66
CA ALA A 184 30.94 -0.51 5.58
C ALA A 184 29.49 -0.63 6.05
N SER A 185 29.10 0.14 7.07
CA SER A 185 27.74 0.15 7.61
C SER A 185 26.99 1.39 7.15
N TYR A 186 25.75 1.20 6.69
CA TYR A 186 24.84 2.27 6.30
C TYR A 186 23.54 2.16 7.10
N LEU A 187 23.04 3.28 7.60
CA LEU A 187 21.74 3.41 8.23
C LEU A 187 20.73 3.92 7.20
N VAL A 188 19.77 3.10 6.84
CA VAL A 188 18.61 3.47 6.03
C VAL A 188 17.45 3.73 6.97
N SER A 189 16.94 4.95 6.98
CA SER A 189 15.83 5.38 7.85
C SER A 189 14.70 5.95 7.02
N LEU A 190 13.48 5.55 7.33
CA LEU A 190 12.28 6.10 6.73
C LEU A 190 11.33 6.57 7.84
N TYR A 191 10.96 7.84 7.80
CA TYR A 191 10.04 8.46 8.74
C TYR A 191 8.74 8.78 8.02
N CYS A 192 7.71 8.04 8.36
CA CYS A 192 6.39 8.20 7.75
C CYS A 192 5.27 7.95 8.75
N SER A 193 4.11 8.47 8.45
CA SER A 193 2.86 8.17 9.11
C SER A 193 1.70 8.49 8.16
N LEU A 194 0.49 8.22 8.60
CA LEU A 194 -0.72 8.51 7.86
C LEU A 194 -1.69 9.26 8.77
N ALA A 195 -2.43 10.19 8.21
CA ALA A 195 -3.53 10.86 8.89
C ALA A 195 -4.79 10.81 8.04
N VAL A 196 -5.90 10.43 8.65
CA VAL A 196 -7.24 10.51 8.07
C VAL A 196 -7.86 11.81 8.58
N LEU A 197 -8.08 12.78 7.68
CA LEU A 197 -8.49 14.13 8.09
C LEU A 197 -9.97 14.20 8.47
N THR A 198 -10.82 13.38 7.85
CA THR A 198 -12.25 13.26 8.19
C THR A 198 -12.66 11.79 8.13
N ASP A 199 -13.67 11.45 8.92
CA ASP A 199 -14.13 10.05 9.03
C ASP A 199 -14.64 9.48 7.72
N ASP A 200 -15.29 10.30 6.89
CA ASP A 200 -15.82 9.95 5.57
C ASP A 200 -14.74 9.87 4.47
N ALA A 201 -13.45 10.00 4.82
CA ALA A 201 -12.35 9.89 3.86
C ALA A 201 -11.94 8.44 3.57
N LEU A 202 -12.35 7.50 4.41
CA LEU A 202 -11.94 6.11 4.36
C LEU A 202 -13.13 5.20 4.72
N ALA A 203 -13.39 4.19 3.90
CA ALA A 203 -14.34 3.14 4.21
C ALA A 203 -13.76 1.76 3.91
N VAL A 204 -14.24 0.74 4.60
CA VAL A 204 -13.72 -0.63 4.51
C VAL A 204 -14.88 -1.61 4.30
N LEU A 205 -14.74 -2.46 3.30
CA LEU A 205 -15.54 -3.66 3.12
C LEU A 205 -14.78 -4.83 3.74
N ASP A 206 -15.31 -5.37 4.82
CA ASP A 206 -14.75 -6.51 5.53
C ASP A 206 -15.37 -7.84 5.10
N ASP A 207 -14.74 -8.93 5.52
CA ASP A 207 -15.21 -10.32 5.31
C ASP A 207 -15.34 -10.72 3.83
N VAL A 208 -14.56 -10.11 2.95
CA VAL A 208 -14.56 -10.38 1.51
C VAL A 208 -14.00 -11.77 1.22
N ASP A 209 -14.85 -12.68 0.74
CA ASP A 209 -14.47 -14.05 0.36
C ASP A 209 -13.91 -14.08 -1.07
N THR A 210 -12.67 -14.51 -1.20
CA THR A 210 -11.97 -14.62 -2.50
C THR A 210 -12.06 -16.01 -3.11
N GLY A 211 -12.52 -17.02 -2.37
CA GLY A 211 -12.53 -18.43 -2.76
C GLY A 211 -13.81 -18.89 -3.47
N LYS A 212 -14.81 -18.02 -3.66
CA LYS A 212 -16.04 -18.40 -4.35
C LYS A 212 -15.86 -18.42 -5.87
N TYR A 213 -16.07 -19.60 -6.44
CA TYR A 213 -16.12 -19.83 -7.88
C TYR A 213 -17.53 -20.26 -8.27
N HIS A 214 -17.93 -19.93 -9.49
CA HIS A 214 -19.22 -20.35 -10.05
C HIS A 214 -19.02 -21.51 -11.01
N GLU A 215 -19.84 -22.54 -10.87
CA GLU A 215 -19.95 -23.60 -11.85
C GLU A 215 -20.79 -23.09 -13.02
N TYR A 216 -20.16 -22.93 -14.18
CA TYR A 216 -20.85 -22.65 -15.43
C TYR A 216 -21.39 -23.99 -15.98
N LYS A 217 -22.71 -24.11 -16.02
CA LYS A 217 -23.37 -25.26 -16.66
C LYS A 217 -23.53 -25.03 -18.15
#